data_c4da3df42e674d20bbabd4fe64d20f0d
#
_entry.id   c4da3df42e674d20bbabd4fe64d20f0d
#
_cell.length_a   1.000
_cell.length_b   1.000
_cell.length_c   1.000
_cell.angle_alpha   90.00
_cell.angle_beta   90.00
_cell.angle_gamma   90.00
#
_symmetry.space_group_name_H-M   'P 1'
#
loop_
_entity.id
_entity.type
_entity.pdbx_description
1 polymer ?
#
loop_
_entity_poly.entity_id
_entity_poly.type
_entity_poly.pdbx_seq_one_letter_code
_entity_poly.pdbx_strand_id
1 'polypeptide(L)'
;MHNRISRHLLARTLHERALEFFRLYRNRLARDGVLGKVHNVVLTGGGSKLRGLQEVAHEVFDLPVRTGKPIHVTPDIPRDPANSVCLGLLLSRFYDPSLSEPKEKGKSKLNGFQSSLASMFCGNFR
;
A
#
# COMPACT_ATOMS: atom_id res chain seq x y z
N MET A 1 -15.03 -12.19 -30.32
CA MET A 1 -14.14 -13.23 -29.74
C MET A 1 -14.04 -13.01 -28.24
N HIS A 2 -14.70 -13.86 -27.43
CA HIS A 2 -14.57 -13.79 -25.97
C HIS A 2 -13.26 -14.48 -25.60
N ASN A 3 -12.26 -13.66 -25.24
CA ASN A 3 -10.97 -14.18 -24.76
C ASN A 3 -11.15 -14.67 -23.33
N ARG A 4 -11.43 -15.96 -23.14
CA ARG A 4 -11.56 -16.59 -21.81
C ARG A 4 -10.17 -16.73 -21.19
N ILE A 5 -9.78 -15.78 -20.38
CA ILE A 5 -8.57 -15.90 -19.56
C ILE A 5 -8.82 -16.94 -18.48
N SER A 6 -7.93 -17.93 -18.39
CA SER A 6 -7.99 -18.94 -17.35
C SER A 6 -7.82 -18.29 -15.97
N ARG A 7 -8.72 -18.62 -15.00
CA ARG A 7 -8.61 -18.16 -13.62
C ARG A 7 -7.26 -18.52 -13.00
N HIS A 8 -6.72 -19.66 -13.36
CA HIS A 8 -5.43 -20.13 -12.87
C HIS A 8 -4.29 -19.24 -13.35
N LEU A 9 -4.30 -18.85 -14.62
CA LEU A 9 -3.30 -17.96 -15.19
C LEU A 9 -3.35 -16.59 -14.52
N LEU A 10 -4.55 -16.03 -14.34
CA LEU A 10 -4.74 -14.77 -13.64
C LEU A 10 -4.24 -14.83 -12.19
N ALA A 11 -4.62 -15.87 -11.44
CA ALA A 11 -4.20 -16.06 -10.06
C ALA A 11 -2.67 -16.16 -9.94
N ARG A 12 -2.03 -16.92 -10.84
CA ARG A 12 -0.58 -17.05 -10.88
C ARG A 12 0.09 -15.70 -11.17
N THR A 13 -0.39 -14.96 -12.15
CA THR A 13 0.15 -13.63 -12.49
C THR A 13 0.03 -12.66 -11.32
N LEU A 14 -1.12 -12.63 -10.65
CA LEU A 14 -1.32 -11.79 -9.47
C LEU A 14 -0.40 -12.20 -8.31
N HIS A 15 -0.22 -13.49 -8.08
CA HIS A 15 0.68 -14.02 -7.05
C HIS A 15 2.13 -13.59 -7.30
N GLU A 16 2.66 -13.79 -8.51
CA GLU A 16 4.02 -13.38 -8.88
C GLU A 16 4.23 -11.86 -8.75
N ARG A 17 3.25 -11.06 -9.15
CA ARG A 17 3.30 -9.60 -8.99
C ARG A 17 3.28 -9.17 -7.52
N ALA A 18 2.49 -9.84 -6.69
CA ALA A 18 2.48 -9.57 -5.25
C ALA A 18 3.81 -9.94 -4.58
N LEU A 19 4.41 -11.08 -4.95
CA LEU A 19 5.74 -11.49 -4.49
C LEU A 19 6.81 -10.45 -4.85
N GLU A 20 6.84 -10.03 -6.11
CA GLU A 20 7.77 -9.00 -6.60
C GLU A 20 7.63 -7.70 -5.81
N PHE A 21 6.39 -7.24 -5.63
CA PHE A 21 6.06 -6.04 -4.89
C PHE A 21 6.59 -6.11 -3.45
N PHE A 22 6.27 -7.15 -2.70
CA PHE A 22 6.71 -7.27 -1.31
C PHE A 22 8.22 -7.46 -1.19
N ARG A 23 8.88 -8.17 -2.12
CA ARG A 23 10.34 -8.30 -2.17
C ARG A 23 11.03 -6.95 -2.38
N LEU A 24 10.50 -6.10 -3.25
CA LEU A 24 11.01 -4.74 -3.45
C LEU A 24 10.96 -3.92 -2.16
N TYR A 25 9.83 -3.97 -1.45
CA TYR A 25 9.69 -3.26 -0.16
C TYR A 25 10.61 -3.83 0.92
N ARG A 26 10.68 -5.15 1.04
CA ARG A 26 11.59 -5.79 2.00
C ARG A 26 13.04 -5.38 1.74
N ASN A 27 13.48 -5.38 0.49
CA ASN A 27 14.82 -4.97 0.10
C ASN A 27 15.07 -3.48 0.39
N ARG A 28 14.05 -2.65 0.24
CA ARG A 28 14.14 -1.24 0.59
C ARG A 28 14.31 -1.05 2.08
N LEU A 29 13.48 -1.69 2.90
CA LEU A 29 13.58 -1.65 4.36
C LEU A 29 14.93 -2.19 4.86
N ALA A 30 15.46 -3.21 4.22
CA ALA A 30 16.78 -3.76 4.54
C ALA A 30 17.90 -2.75 4.24
N ARG A 31 17.85 -2.09 3.09
CA ARG A 31 18.83 -1.04 2.73
C ARG A 31 18.78 0.16 3.67
N ASP A 32 17.59 0.54 4.09
CA ASP A 32 17.40 1.65 5.01
C ASP A 32 17.71 1.26 6.48
N GLY A 33 18.12 0.01 6.75
CA GLY A 33 18.48 -0.51 8.07
C GLY A 33 17.30 -0.61 9.05
N VAL A 34 16.05 -0.59 8.53
CA VAL A 34 14.84 -0.58 9.34
C VAL A 34 14.25 -1.97 9.51
N LEU A 35 14.57 -2.93 8.62
CA LEU A 35 13.94 -4.24 8.59
C LEU A 35 14.03 -4.98 9.94
N GLY A 36 15.16 -4.92 10.64
CA GLY A 36 15.33 -5.55 11.96
C GLY A 36 14.51 -4.93 13.10
N LYS A 37 13.90 -3.76 12.87
CA LYS A 37 13.03 -3.08 13.84
C LYS A 37 11.54 -3.34 13.57
N VAL A 38 11.21 -4.03 12.47
CA VAL A 38 9.82 -4.35 12.10
C VAL A 38 9.43 -5.66 12.78
N HIS A 39 8.37 -5.61 13.58
CA HIS A 39 7.85 -6.78 14.30
C HIS A 39 6.57 -7.36 13.70
N ASN A 40 5.82 -6.57 12.94
CA ASN A 40 4.60 -7.01 12.26
C ASN A 40 4.35 -6.18 11.01
N VAL A 41 3.56 -6.75 10.09
CA VAL A 41 3.14 -6.09 8.85
C VAL A 41 1.63 -5.88 8.89
N VAL A 42 1.19 -4.68 8.57
CA VAL A 42 -0.24 -4.35 8.49
C VAL A 42 -0.58 -3.95 7.07
N LEU A 43 -1.42 -4.74 6.42
CA LEU A 43 -1.94 -4.43 5.09
C LEU A 43 -3.25 -3.65 5.21
N THR A 44 -3.40 -2.55 4.47
CA THR A 44 -4.63 -1.77 4.46
C THR A 44 -4.92 -1.22 3.06
N GLY A 45 -6.07 -0.58 2.89
CA GLY A 45 -6.54 -0.15 1.57
C GLY A 45 -7.26 -1.25 0.81
N GLY A 46 -7.81 -0.93 -0.35
CA GLY A 46 -8.60 -1.87 -1.16
C GLY A 46 -7.85 -3.12 -1.60
N GLY A 47 -6.55 -2.99 -1.89
CA GLY A 47 -5.70 -4.11 -2.28
C GLY A 47 -5.54 -5.18 -1.20
N SER A 48 -5.62 -4.81 0.08
CA SER A 48 -5.52 -5.78 1.19
C SER A 48 -6.66 -6.80 1.25
N LYS A 49 -7.72 -6.59 0.47
CA LYS A 49 -8.86 -7.52 0.33
C LYS A 49 -8.62 -8.64 -0.67
N LEU A 50 -7.52 -8.58 -1.42
CA LEU A 50 -7.15 -9.68 -2.32
C LEU A 50 -6.87 -10.94 -1.51
N ARG A 51 -7.56 -12.03 -1.90
CA ARG A 51 -7.37 -13.34 -1.25
C ARG A 51 -5.94 -13.82 -1.48
N GLY A 52 -5.30 -14.33 -0.45
CA GLY A 52 -3.93 -14.82 -0.50
C GLY A 52 -2.86 -13.75 -0.34
N LEU A 53 -3.21 -12.45 -0.29
CA LEU A 53 -2.21 -11.39 -0.21
C LEU A 53 -1.48 -11.36 1.15
N GLN A 54 -2.18 -11.71 2.23
CA GLN A 54 -1.58 -11.79 3.57
C GLN A 54 -0.55 -12.92 3.64
N GLU A 55 -0.87 -14.06 3.05
CA GLU A 55 0.00 -15.25 2.97
C GLU A 55 1.27 -14.93 2.18
N VAL A 56 1.14 -14.24 1.05
CA VAL A 56 2.29 -13.80 0.24
C VAL A 56 3.16 -12.79 1.01
N ALA A 57 2.54 -11.86 1.73
CA ALA A 57 3.28 -10.91 2.56
C ALA A 57 4.01 -11.63 3.70
N HIS A 58 3.34 -12.59 4.36
CA HIS A 58 3.96 -13.40 5.41
C HIS A 58 5.16 -14.20 4.88
N GLU A 59 5.02 -14.83 3.72
CA GLU A 59 6.11 -15.57 3.06
C GLU A 59 7.34 -14.69 2.81
N VAL A 60 7.12 -13.46 2.35
CA VAL A 60 8.23 -12.56 1.99
C VAL A 60 8.88 -11.93 3.22
N PHE A 61 8.10 -11.46 4.20
CA PHE A 61 8.63 -10.74 5.35
C PHE A 61 9.07 -11.65 6.50
N ASP A 62 8.54 -12.87 6.55
CA ASP A 62 8.69 -13.80 7.69
C ASP A 62 8.26 -13.16 9.03
N LEU A 63 7.18 -12.39 8.98
CA LEU A 63 6.61 -11.66 10.10
C LEU A 63 5.09 -11.86 10.15
N PRO A 64 4.47 -11.69 11.34
CA PRO A 64 3.02 -11.70 11.46
C PRO A 64 2.39 -10.62 10.58
N VAL A 65 1.40 -11.02 9.75
CA VAL A 65 0.68 -10.11 8.85
C VAL A 65 -0.79 -10.06 9.24
N ARG A 66 -1.36 -8.86 9.27
CA ARG A 66 -2.79 -8.65 9.51
C ARG A 66 -3.36 -7.59 8.59
N THR A 67 -4.67 -7.61 8.39
CA THR A 67 -5.38 -6.52 7.72
C THR A 67 -5.74 -5.43 8.73
N GLY A 68 -5.34 -4.19 8.43
CA GLY A 68 -5.71 -3.01 9.20
C GLY A 68 -7.04 -2.44 8.73
N LYS A 69 -7.89 -2.05 9.68
CA LYS A 69 -9.16 -1.36 9.44
C LYS A 69 -9.13 0.00 10.12
N PRO A 70 -9.82 1.02 9.59
CA PRO A 70 -9.91 2.32 10.23
C PRO A 70 -10.64 2.20 11.59
N ILE A 71 -10.12 2.87 12.62
CA ILE A 71 -10.62 2.74 14.00
C ILE A 71 -11.57 3.88 14.34
N HIS A 72 -11.22 5.12 13.97
CA HIS A 72 -12.00 6.32 14.28
C HIS A 72 -12.92 6.68 13.12
N VAL A 73 -14.05 6.01 13.03
CA VAL A 73 -15.06 6.23 12.00
C VAL A 73 -16.42 6.39 12.65
N THR A 74 -17.23 7.29 12.12
CA THR A 74 -18.63 7.40 12.50
C THR A 74 -19.39 6.11 12.19
N PRO A 75 -20.47 5.78 12.90
CA PRO A 75 -21.24 4.56 12.69
C PRO A 75 -21.70 4.34 11.25
N ASP A 76 -21.92 5.42 10.51
CA ASP A 76 -22.40 5.41 9.12
C ASP A 76 -21.34 4.99 8.09
N ILE A 77 -20.06 5.03 8.45
CA ILE A 77 -18.98 4.65 7.56
C ILE A 77 -18.48 3.24 7.90
N PRO A 78 -18.53 2.29 6.95
CA PRO A 78 -18.06 0.94 7.18
C PRO A 78 -16.56 0.92 7.55
N ARG A 79 -16.20 0.14 8.57
CA ARG A 79 -14.82 -0.14 8.95
C ARG A 79 -14.15 -1.09 7.96
N ASP A 80 -14.17 -0.71 6.68
CA ASP A 80 -13.57 -1.47 5.60
C ASP A 80 -12.14 -0.95 5.33
N PRO A 81 -11.15 -1.83 5.17
CA PRO A 81 -9.79 -1.44 4.78
C PRO A 81 -9.74 -0.55 3.55
N ALA A 82 -10.65 -0.72 2.60
CA ALA A 82 -10.73 0.10 1.38
C ALA A 82 -10.91 1.59 1.67
N ASN A 83 -11.57 1.95 2.77
CA ASN A 83 -11.83 3.33 3.16
C ASN A 83 -10.64 3.99 3.87
N SER A 84 -9.60 3.24 4.24
CA SER A 84 -8.49 3.75 5.06
C SER A 84 -7.74 4.92 4.42
N VAL A 85 -7.54 4.88 3.10
CA VAL A 85 -6.83 5.95 2.37
C VAL A 85 -7.66 7.24 2.35
N CYS A 86 -8.94 7.13 2.01
CA CYS A 86 -9.85 8.27 2.00
C CYS A 86 -9.96 8.94 3.38
N LEU A 87 -10.13 8.12 4.40
CA LEU A 87 -10.22 8.60 5.79
C LEU A 87 -8.91 9.22 6.25
N GLY A 88 -7.78 8.62 5.90
CA GLY A 88 -6.46 9.17 6.20
C GLY A 88 -6.24 10.54 5.56
N LEU A 89 -6.66 10.72 4.30
CA LEU A 89 -6.59 12.01 3.61
C LEU A 89 -7.51 13.07 4.23
N LEU A 90 -8.72 12.69 4.63
CA LEU A 90 -9.63 13.59 5.32
C LEU A 90 -9.05 14.01 6.67
N LEU A 91 -8.56 13.06 7.47
CA LEU A 91 -7.99 13.33 8.79
C LEU A 91 -6.70 14.13 8.72
N SER A 92 -5.86 13.93 7.70
CA SER A 92 -4.60 14.67 7.55
C SER A 92 -4.84 16.19 7.48
N ARG A 93 -5.94 16.62 6.87
CA ARG A 93 -6.32 18.03 6.81
C ARG A 93 -6.63 18.63 8.19
N PHE A 94 -7.15 17.83 9.11
CA PHE A 94 -7.47 18.30 10.47
C PHE A 94 -6.27 18.27 11.41
N TYR A 95 -5.31 17.36 11.16
CA TYR A 95 -4.12 17.23 12.00
C TYR A 95 -2.93 18.07 11.52
N ASP A 96 -2.88 18.43 10.23
CA ASP A 96 -1.82 19.28 9.67
C ASP A 96 -2.42 20.35 8.76
N PRO A 97 -2.75 21.54 9.32
CA PRO A 97 -3.27 22.67 8.54
C PRO A 97 -2.32 23.14 7.45
N SER A 98 -1.01 22.83 7.52
CA SER A 98 -0.02 23.20 6.52
C SER A 98 -0.21 22.48 5.18
N LEU A 99 -0.93 21.35 5.17
CA LEU A 99 -1.31 20.61 3.96
C LEU A 99 -2.50 21.25 3.21
N SER A 100 -3.16 22.25 3.81
CA SER A 100 -4.30 22.93 3.20
C SER A 100 -3.94 24.06 2.24
N GLU A 101 -2.69 24.51 2.23
CA GLU A 101 -2.21 25.51 1.27
C GLU A 101 -1.37 24.85 0.17
N PRO A 102 -1.64 25.15 -1.11
CA PRO A 102 -0.73 24.78 -2.18
C PRO A 102 0.57 25.59 -1.99
N LYS A 103 1.55 25.00 -1.30
CA LYS A 103 2.89 25.59 -1.21
C LYS A 103 3.48 25.64 -2.61
N GLU A 104 3.54 26.83 -3.20
CA GLU A 104 4.44 27.10 -4.28
C GLU A 104 5.86 26.65 -3.87
N LYS A 105 6.37 25.74 -4.68
CA LYS A 105 7.74 25.25 -4.82
C LYS A 105 8.76 25.72 -3.77
N GLY A 106 8.77 25.05 -2.64
CA GLY A 106 9.91 25.03 -1.72
C GLY A 106 10.40 23.60 -1.57
N LYS A 107 11.62 23.32 -2.00
CA LYS A 107 12.30 22.01 -1.98
C LYS A 107 12.29 21.42 -0.57
N SER A 108 11.38 20.49 -0.26
CA SER A 108 11.43 19.71 0.96
C SER A 108 12.08 18.36 0.71
N LYS A 109 13.03 17.98 1.57
CA LYS A 109 13.85 16.75 1.49
C LYS A 109 13.09 15.42 1.70
N LEU A 110 11.75 15.41 1.66
CA LEU A 110 10.93 14.20 1.72
C LEU A 110 10.60 13.62 0.34
N ASN A 111 11.15 14.19 -0.72
CA ASN A 111 10.74 13.93 -2.12
C ASN A 111 11.23 12.59 -2.69
N GLY A 112 12.02 11.81 -1.97
CA GLY A 112 12.54 10.55 -2.50
C GLY A 112 11.53 9.40 -2.46
N PHE A 113 10.59 9.41 -1.54
CA PHE A 113 9.67 8.29 -1.35
C PHE A 113 8.38 8.44 -2.18
N GLN A 114 7.82 9.65 -2.24
CA GLN A 114 6.59 9.89 -3.01
C GLN A 114 6.82 9.93 -4.52
N SER A 115 7.95 10.43 -4.98
CA SER A 115 8.29 10.42 -6.41
C SER A 115 8.54 9.01 -6.94
N SER A 116 9.08 8.12 -6.12
CA SER A 116 9.30 6.71 -6.49
C SER A 116 7.99 5.93 -6.60
N LEU A 117 6.99 6.22 -5.76
CA LEU A 117 5.66 5.60 -5.84
C LEU A 117 4.88 6.11 -7.05
N ALA A 118 4.90 7.42 -7.32
CA ALA A 118 4.19 8.00 -8.46
C ALA A 118 4.75 7.50 -9.80
N SER A 119 6.06 7.35 -9.95
CA SER A 119 6.68 6.81 -11.16
C SER A 119 6.41 5.32 -11.38
N MET A 120 6.21 4.55 -10.31
CA MET A 120 5.83 3.13 -10.41
C MET A 120 4.39 2.92 -10.88
N PHE A 121 3.47 3.83 -10.53
CA PHE A 121 2.05 3.70 -10.90
C PHE A 121 1.69 4.41 -12.20
N CYS A 122 2.44 5.44 -12.64
CA CYS A 122 2.14 6.23 -13.83
C CYS A 122 2.94 5.86 -15.09
N GLY A 123 3.90 4.98 -15.00
CA GLY A 123 4.76 4.60 -16.14
C GLY A 123 4.45 3.21 -16.64
N ASN A 124 3.40 3.02 -17.41
CA ASN A 124 3.25 2.12 -18.55
C ASN A 124 1.79 1.78 -18.85
N PHE A 125 1.02 2.75 -19.28
CA PHE A 125 -0.17 2.51 -20.08
C PHE A 125 -0.01 3.29 -21.39
N ARG A 126 0.67 2.69 -22.34
CA ARG A 126 0.52 2.89 -23.79
C ARG A 126 0.38 1.54 -24.45
#